data_25065941dcbc8863804dfca400aa11ba
#
_entry.id   25065941dcbc8863804dfca400aa11ba
#
_cell.length_a   1.000
_cell.length_b   1.000
_cell.length_c   1.000
_cell.angle_alpha   90.00
_cell.angle_beta   90.00
_cell.angle_gamma   90.00
#
_symmetry.space_group_name_H-M   'P 1'
#
loop_
_entity.id
_entity.type
_entity.pdbx_description
1 polymer ?
#
loop_
_entity_poly.entity_id
_entity_poly.type
_entity_poly.pdbx_seq_one_letter_code
_entity_poly.pdbx_strand_id
1 'polypeptide(L)'
;MKIAVLIEGETERVFLPYLREFLSPRLPGRMPRLISNKYDGRIPKQEKLKRVVEALLRGGDPDADHVIALTDVYTGSHDFQDAEDAKQKMRNWVGPNDRFHAHVAQHDFEAWLLPYWPAIQELARHNRTAPAGKPESVNHNHPPSYHIKAIFRSGQGPRHYTKTRDAKRILQGKDLSVAAAACPELRAFLNTILTLCDGDPI
;
A
#
# COMPACT_ATOMS: atom_id res chain seq x y z
N MET A 1 16.58 -12.18 6.09
CA MET A 1 15.44 -11.60 6.83
C MET A 1 14.12 -11.94 6.14
N LYS A 2 13.07 -12.23 6.91
CA LYS A 2 11.71 -12.51 6.44
C LYS A 2 10.77 -11.43 6.99
N ILE A 3 10.02 -10.77 6.11
CA ILE A 3 9.04 -9.75 6.50
C ILE A 3 7.66 -10.22 6.04
N ALA A 4 6.76 -10.46 6.98
CA ALA A 4 5.36 -10.72 6.69
C ALA A 4 4.63 -9.40 6.46
N VAL A 5 3.90 -9.29 5.35
CA VAL A 5 3.08 -8.12 5.03
C VAL A 5 1.62 -8.54 5.06
N LEU A 6 0.87 -8.04 6.03
CA LEU A 6 -0.58 -8.22 6.14
C LEU A 6 -1.24 -7.21 5.20
N ILE A 7 -2.01 -7.67 4.22
CA ILE A 7 -2.62 -6.85 3.17
C ILE A 7 -4.11 -7.14 3.04
N GLU A 8 -4.90 -6.15 2.65
CA GLU A 8 -6.37 -6.28 2.57
C GLU A 8 -6.84 -7.05 1.35
N GLY A 9 -6.15 -6.93 0.21
CA GLY A 9 -6.68 -7.48 -1.02
C GLY A 9 -5.67 -7.80 -2.12
N GLU A 10 -6.25 -8.08 -3.29
CA GLU A 10 -5.47 -8.45 -4.48
C GLU A 10 -4.69 -7.27 -5.07
N THR A 11 -5.13 -6.02 -4.84
CA THR A 11 -4.45 -4.84 -5.39
C THR A 11 -3.08 -4.66 -4.74
N GLU A 12 -3.02 -4.78 -3.41
CA GLU A 12 -1.76 -4.73 -2.66
C GLU A 12 -0.87 -5.94 -3.02
N ARG A 13 -1.46 -7.10 -3.27
CA ARG A 13 -0.70 -8.27 -3.73
C ARG A 13 -0.05 -8.04 -5.09
N VAL A 14 -0.75 -7.39 -6.01
CA VAL A 14 -0.24 -7.00 -7.33
C VAL A 14 0.89 -5.97 -7.22
N PHE A 15 0.93 -5.16 -6.18
CA PHE A 15 1.99 -4.19 -5.91
C PHE A 15 3.33 -4.83 -5.49
N LEU A 16 3.32 -5.99 -4.85
CA LEU A 16 4.53 -6.61 -4.30
C LEU A 16 5.66 -6.88 -5.32
N PRO A 17 5.42 -7.27 -6.58
CA PRO A 17 6.48 -7.36 -7.60
C PRO A 17 7.19 -6.02 -7.81
N TYR A 18 6.45 -4.91 -7.93
CA TYR A 18 7.02 -3.57 -8.13
C TYR A 18 7.76 -3.08 -6.89
N LEU A 19 7.28 -3.43 -5.70
CA LEU A 19 8.01 -3.22 -4.46
C LEU A 19 9.36 -3.94 -4.47
N ARG A 20 9.41 -5.20 -4.94
CA ARG A 20 10.67 -5.94 -5.07
C ARG A 20 11.60 -5.32 -6.11
N GLU A 21 11.08 -4.90 -7.27
CA GLU A 21 11.85 -4.19 -8.28
C GLU A 21 12.47 -2.89 -7.74
N PHE A 22 11.73 -2.15 -6.93
CA PHE A 22 12.21 -0.94 -6.27
C PHE A 22 13.29 -1.22 -5.21
N LEU A 23 13.10 -2.25 -4.37
CA LEU A 23 14.01 -2.60 -3.28
C LEU A 23 15.31 -3.25 -3.77
N SER A 24 15.25 -4.05 -4.83
CA SER A 24 16.39 -4.86 -5.29
C SER A 24 17.69 -4.08 -5.53
N PRO A 25 17.69 -2.95 -6.25
CA PRO A 25 18.92 -2.16 -6.43
C PRO A 25 19.37 -1.41 -5.17
N ARG A 26 18.46 -1.20 -4.20
CA ARG A 26 18.72 -0.48 -2.95
C ARG A 26 19.20 -1.38 -1.81
N LEU A 27 19.00 -2.69 -1.96
CA LEU A 27 19.34 -3.70 -0.96
C LEU A 27 20.21 -4.83 -1.55
N PRO A 28 21.36 -4.54 -2.16
CA PRO A 28 22.20 -5.56 -2.78
C PRO A 28 22.66 -6.58 -1.72
N GLY A 29 22.33 -7.86 -1.94
CA GLY A 29 22.67 -8.94 -1.01
C GLY A 29 21.86 -8.97 0.30
N ARG A 30 20.96 -8.01 0.52
CA ARG A 30 20.16 -7.86 1.75
C ARG A 30 18.66 -7.89 1.51
N MET A 31 18.23 -8.24 0.29
CA MET A 31 16.82 -8.27 -0.09
C MET A 31 16.01 -9.19 0.83
N PRO A 32 14.96 -8.72 1.50
CA PRO A 32 14.16 -9.54 2.40
C PRO A 32 13.26 -10.50 1.61
N ARG A 33 12.95 -11.65 2.22
CA ARG A 33 11.84 -12.48 1.77
C ARG A 33 10.54 -11.84 2.23
N LEU A 34 9.80 -11.23 1.30
CA LEU A 34 8.48 -10.67 1.55
C LEU A 34 7.43 -11.80 1.46
N ILE A 35 6.70 -12.01 2.55
CA ILE A 35 5.63 -13.00 2.68
C ILE A 35 4.31 -12.25 2.78
N SER A 36 3.41 -12.39 1.82
CA SER A 36 2.11 -11.72 1.87
C SER A 36 1.06 -12.58 2.56
N ASN A 37 0.43 -12.04 3.57
CA ASN A 37 -0.75 -12.59 4.22
C ASN A 37 -1.97 -11.76 3.82
N LYS A 38 -2.72 -12.24 2.84
CA LYS A 38 -3.88 -11.54 2.28
C LYS A 38 -5.14 -11.86 3.09
N TYR A 39 -5.93 -10.83 3.33
CA TYR A 39 -7.28 -10.92 3.90
C TYR A 39 -8.30 -10.42 2.88
N ASP A 40 -9.44 -11.11 2.76
CA ASP A 40 -10.49 -10.69 1.83
C ASP A 40 -11.31 -9.56 2.45
N GLY A 41 -10.89 -8.32 2.18
CA GLY A 41 -11.54 -7.09 2.59
C GLY A 41 -10.73 -6.28 3.59
N ARG A 42 -10.44 -6.76 4.79
CA ARG A 42 -9.72 -6.02 5.82
C ARG A 42 -8.74 -6.88 6.58
N ILE A 43 -7.64 -6.27 6.99
CA ILE A 43 -6.76 -6.90 7.96
C ILE A 43 -7.52 -7.16 9.29
N PRO A 44 -7.11 -8.17 10.07
CA PRO A 44 -7.66 -8.40 11.39
C PRO A 44 -7.56 -7.18 12.30
N LYS A 45 -8.48 -7.03 13.24
CA LYS A 45 -8.51 -5.94 14.19
C LYS A 45 -8.38 -6.43 15.63
N GLN A 46 -7.97 -5.53 16.53
CA GLN A 46 -7.92 -5.77 17.97
C GLN A 46 -7.17 -7.08 18.30
N GLU A 47 -7.71 -7.88 19.19
CA GLU A 47 -7.11 -9.12 19.66
C GLU A 47 -6.80 -10.13 18.52
N LYS A 48 -7.56 -10.08 17.42
CA LYS A 48 -7.27 -10.93 16.25
C LYS A 48 -5.98 -10.51 15.55
N LEU A 49 -5.73 -9.20 15.41
CA LEU A 49 -4.48 -8.69 14.85
C LEU A 49 -3.30 -9.08 15.72
N LYS A 50 -3.41 -8.88 17.03
CA LYS A 50 -2.38 -9.29 18.00
C LYS A 50 -2.01 -10.76 17.85
N ARG A 51 -3.00 -11.66 17.86
CA ARG A 51 -2.78 -13.10 17.71
C ARG A 51 -2.08 -13.46 16.40
N VAL A 52 -2.46 -12.82 15.29
CA VAL A 52 -1.82 -13.05 13.98
C VAL A 52 -0.36 -12.60 14.02
N VAL A 53 -0.09 -11.40 14.54
CA VAL A 53 1.28 -10.87 14.67
C VAL A 53 2.12 -11.78 15.56
N GLU A 54 1.61 -12.15 16.73
CA GLU A 54 2.32 -13.06 17.65
C GLU A 54 2.59 -14.42 17.01
N ALA A 55 1.64 -15.00 16.30
CA ALA A 55 1.81 -16.29 15.64
C ALA A 55 2.92 -16.24 14.58
N LEU A 56 2.96 -15.18 13.76
CA LEU A 56 3.99 -14.98 12.73
C LEU A 56 5.38 -14.75 13.34
N LEU A 57 5.47 -14.06 14.48
CA LEU A 57 6.74 -13.73 15.15
C LEU A 57 7.28 -14.84 16.06
N ARG A 58 6.47 -15.84 16.43
CA ARG A 58 6.87 -16.97 17.30
C ARG A 58 7.46 -18.16 16.56
N GLY A 59 7.65 -18.10 15.25
CA GLY A 59 8.15 -19.21 14.46
C GLY A 59 7.04 -20.15 13.96
N GLY A 60 5.84 -19.62 13.75
CA GLY A 60 4.78 -20.31 13.01
C GLY A 60 5.15 -20.54 11.54
N ASP A 61 4.36 -21.31 10.80
CA ASP A 61 4.54 -21.44 9.35
C ASP A 61 3.50 -20.58 8.62
N PRO A 62 3.90 -19.52 7.89
CA PRO A 62 5.27 -19.02 7.75
C PRO A 62 5.74 -18.20 8.96
N ASP A 63 6.99 -18.38 9.36
CA ASP A 63 7.66 -17.52 10.36
C ASP A 63 8.14 -16.22 9.75
N ALA A 64 8.22 -15.15 10.55
CA ALA A 64 8.71 -13.85 10.13
C ALA A 64 9.60 -13.19 11.19
N ASP A 65 10.61 -12.46 10.75
CA ASP A 65 11.44 -11.63 11.64
C ASP A 65 10.68 -10.34 12.01
N HIS A 66 9.95 -9.78 11.06
CA HIS A 66 9.12 -8.59 11.24
C HIS A 66 7.75 -8.77 10.58
N VAL A 67 6.74 -8.08 11.12
CA VAL A 67 5.38 -8.03 10.57
C VAL A 67 5.03 -6.58 10.25
N ILE A 68 4.61 -6.34 9.02
CA ILE A 68 4.06 -5.06 8.58
C ILE A 68 2.58 -5.23 8.32
N ALA A 69 1.73 -4.42 8.95
CA ALA A 69 0.32 -4.30 8.60
C ALA A 69 0.14 -3.12 7.63
N LEU A 70 -0.51 -3.35 6.51
CA LEU A 70 -0.87 -2.34 5.52
C LEU A 70 -2.37 -2.35 5.28
N THR A 71 -3.07 -1.27 5.62
CA THR A 71 -4.53 -1.13 5.50
C THR A 71 -4.91 0.20 4.86
N ASP A 72 -6.06 0.24 4.18
CA ASP A 72 -6.65 1.48 3.71
C ASP A 72 -7.28 2.25 4.90
N VAL A 73 -7.12 3.59 4.93
CA VAL A 73 -7.79 4.43 5.95
C VAL A 73 -9.26 4.57 5.62
N TYR A 74 -9.59 4.79 4.35
CA TYR A 74 -10.95 4.95 3.88
C TYR A 74 -11.50 3.63 3.34
N THR A 75 -12.21 2.92 4.15
CA THR A 75 -12.75 1.59 3.83
C THR A 75 -14.27 1.54 3.73
N GLY A 76 -14.93 2.70 3.62
CA GLY A 76 -16.39 2.78 3.68
C GLY A 76 -16.98 2.50 5.07
N SER A 77 -16.15 2.35 6.09
CA SER A 77 -16.51 2.33 7.51
C SER A 77 -15.62 3.33 8.25
N HIS A 78 -16.19 4.02 9.21
CA HIS A 78 -15.51 5.04 10.01
C HIS A 78 -14.62 4.43 11.13
N ASP A 79 -13.86 3.37 10.82
CA ASP A 79 -12.99 2.73 11.81
C ASP A 79 -11.82 3.62 12.22
N PHE A 80 -11.31 4.41 11.26
CA PHE A 80 -10.17 5.29 11.43
C PHE A 80 -10.54 6.73 11.04
N GLN A 81 -10.02 7.68 11.80
CA GLN A 81 -10.20 9.11 11.49
C GLN A 81 -9.23 9.57 10.39
N ASP A 82 -7.97 9.13 10.52
CA ASP A 82 -6.88 9.45 9.59
C ASP A 82 -5.77 8.38 9.67
N ALA A 83 -4.67 8.62 8.96
CA ALA A 83 -3.55 7.71 8.92
C ALA A 83 -2.88 7.50 10.28
N GLU A 84 -2.74 8.55 11.09
CA GLU A 84 -2.09 8.44 12.39
C GLU A 84 -2.97 7.70 13.40
N ASP A 85 -4.27 7.99 13.43
CA ASP A 85 -5.25 7.26 14.25
C ASP A 85 -5.24 5.75 13.90
N ALA A 86 -5.19 5.42 12.61
CA ALA A 86 -5.14 4.03 12.18
C ALA A 86 -3.85 3.32 12.64
N LYS A 87 -2.69 3.95 12.44
CA LYS A 87 -1.39 3.42 12.88
C LYS A 87 -1.34 3.28 14.40
N GLN A 88 -1.82 4.28 15.14
CA GLN A 88 -1.86 4.24 16.59
C GLN A 88 -2.79 3.15 17.13
N LYS A 89 -3.99 3.00 16.55
CA LYS A 89 -4.91 1.90 16.91
C LYS A 89 -4.29 0.53 16.68
N MET A 90 -3.66 0.32 15.53
CA MET A 90 -2.98 -0.95 15.23
C MET A 90 -1.85 -1.24 16.22
N ARG A 91 -1.02 -0.24 16.55
CA ARG A 91 0.02 -0.37 17.59
C ARG A 91 -0.58 -0.72 18.95
N ASN A 92 -1.66 -0.04 19.35
CA ASN A 92 -2.33 -0.30 20.62
C ASN A 92 -2.96 -1.71 20.68
N TRP A 93 -3.50 -2.21 19.57
CA TRP A 93 -4.07 -3.55 19.52
C TRP A 93 -3.02 -4.65 19.66
N VAL A 94 -1.85 -4.46 19.07
CA VAL A 94 -0.75 -5.43 19.16
C VAL A 94 -0.02 -5.31 20.50
N GLY A 95 0.07 -4.11 21.05
CA GLY A 95 0.87 -3.79 22.23
C GLY A 95 2.33 -3.49 21.86
N PRO A 96 3.17 -3.22 22.86
CA PRO A 96 4.59 -2.93 22.65
C PRO A 96 5.31 -4.07 21.96
N ASN A 97 5.74 -3.84 20.71
CA ASN A 97 6.45 -4.83 19.91
C ASN A 97 7.27 -4.11 18.83
N ASP A 98 8.59 -4.16 18.93
CA ASP A 98 9.55 -3.54 18.03
C ASP A 98 9.63 -4.24 16.64
N ARG A 99 9.08 -5.45 16.52
CA ARG A 99 9.00 -6.20 15.27
C ARG A 99 7.68 -6.04 14.53
N PHE A 100 6.74 -5.23 15.07
CA PHE A 100 5.47 -4.90 14.43
C PHE A 100 5.47 -3.46 13.91
N HIS A 101 5.11 -3.28 12.65
CA HIS A 101 5.09 -1.98 11.95
C HIS A 101 3.71 -1.74 11.34
N ALA A 102 3.06 -0.67 11.78
CA ALA A 102 1.74 -0.26 11.28
C ALA A 102 1.89 0.76 10.15
N HIS A 103 1.35 0.45 8.98
CA HIS A 103 1.31 1.32 7.79
C HIS A 103 -0.08 1.39 7.19
N VAL A 104 -0.32 2.46 6.46
CA VAL A 104 -1.61 2.70 5.80
C VAL A 104 -1.43 3.23 4.38
N ALA A 105 -2.40 2.96 3.52
CA ALA A 105 -2.65 3.76 2.33
C ALA A 105 -3.71 4.80 2.70
N GLN A 106 -3.35 6.08 2.62
CA GLN A 106 -4.27 7.17 2.96
C GLN A 106 -5.41 7.21 1.94
N HIS A 107 -6.64 7.09 2.41
CA HIS A 107 -7.88 6.87 1.68
C HIS A 107 -7.98 5.44 1.13
N ASP A 108 -7.36 5.17 0.00
CA ASP A 108 -7.25 3.83 -0.59
C ASP A 108 -5.90 3.67 -1.31
N PHE A 109 -5.55 2.43 -1.63
CA PHE A 109 -4.31 2.10 -2.34
C PHE A 109 -4.13 2.92 -3.62
N GLU A 110 -5.21 3.31 -4.28
CA GLU A 110 -5.18 4.08 -5.51
C GLU A 110 -4.55 5.48 -5.35
N ALA A 111 -4.42 6.01 -4.13
CA ALA A 111 -3.63 7.21 -3.86
C ALA A 111 -2.20 7.08 -4.41
N TRP A 112 -1.60 5.91 -4.27
CA TRP A 112 -0.23 5.62 -4.74
C TRP A 112 -0.11 5.49 -6.25
N LEU A 113 -1.24 5.36 -6.97
CA LEU A 113 -1.30 5.31 -8.43
C LEU A 113 -1.47 6.71 -9.06
N LEU A 114 -2.03 7.68 -8.34
CA LEU A 114 -2.30 9.03 -8.87
C LEU A 114 -1.05 9.75 -9.40
N PRO A 115 0.16 9.60 -8.84
CA PRO A 115 1.37 10.20 -9.39
C PRO A 115 1.70 9.75 -10.82
N TYR A 116 1.15 8.61 -11.26
CA TYR A 116 1.31 8.09 -12.61
C TYR A 116 0.12 8.46 -13.50
N TRP A 117 -0.48 9.63 -13.31
CA TRP A 117 -1.66 10.08 -14.04
C TRP A 117 -1.52 10.03 -15.57
N PRO A 118 -0.36 10.35 -16.17
CA PRO A 118 -0.18 10.15 -17.63
C PRO A 118 -0.41 8.70 -18.08
N ALA A 119 0.00 7.71 -17.32
CA ALA A 119 -0.28 6.31 -17.64
C ALA A 119 -1.78 5.97 -17.50
N ILE A 120 -2.44 6.57 -16.51
CA ILE A 120 -3.89 6.44 -16.33
C ILE A 120 -4.64 7.05 -17.52
N GLN A 121 -4.22 8.24 -18.01
CA GLN A 121 -4.77 8.90 -19.18
C GLN A 121 -4.62 8.02 -20.44
N GLU A 122 -3.42 7.46 -20.66
CA GLU A 122 -3.13 6.58 -21.78
C GLU A 122 -4.03 5.34 -21.76
N LEU A 123 -4.15 4.66 -20.62
CA LEU A 123 -4.99 3.48 -20.46
C LEU A 123 -6.48 3.79 -20.67
N ALA A 124 -6.95 4.91 -20.15
CA ALA A 124 -8.33 5.36 -20.32
C ALA A 124 -8.59 5.94 -21.72
N ARG A 125 -7.56 6.27 -22.50
CA ARG A 125 -7.63 7.02 -23.75
C ARG A 125 -8.41 8.34 -23.56
N HIS A 126 -7.99 9.11 -22.56
CA HIS A 126 -8.65 10.37 -22.19
C HIS A 126 -7.62 11.36 -21.61
N ASN A 127 -7.78 12.63 -21.92
CA ASN A 127 -6.85 13.70 -21.51
C ASN A 127 -7.31 14.49 -20.28
N ARG A 128 -8.23 13.94 -19.48
CA ARG A 128 -8.69 14.60 -18.24
C ARG A 128 -7.51 14.88 -17.33
N THR A 129 -7.44 16.11 -16.81
CA THR A 129 -6.43 16.53 -15.82
C THR A 129 -6.48 15.69 -14.54
N ALA A 130 -5.33 15.51 -13.91
CA ALA A 130 -5.24 14.89 -12.60
C ALA A 130 -6.10 15.65 -11.57
N PRO A 131 -6.64 14.96 -10.56
CA PRO A 131 -7.31 15.64 -9.44
C PRO A 131 -6.33 16.60 -8.76
N ALA A 132 -6.83 17.77 -8.36
CA ALA A 132 -6.04 18.77 -7.66
C ALA A 132 -5.62 18.29 -6.26
N GLY A 133 -4.46 18.74 -5.80
CA GLY A 133 -3.91 18.42 -4.48
C GLY A 133 -2.90 17.27 -4.50
N LYS A 134 -2.34 16.99 -3.33
CA LYS A 134 -1.44 15.84 -3.16
C LYS A 134 -2.25 14.54 -3.19
N PRO A 135 -1.71 13.44 -3.75
CA PRO A 135 -2.44 12.18 -3.89
C PRO A 135 -3.11 11.69 -2.60
N GLU A 136 -2.40 11.75 -1.47
CA GLU A 136 -2.88 11.32 -0.16
C GLU A 136 -3.74 12.36 0.58
N SER A 137 -4.02 13.53 -0.02
CA SER A 137 -4.94 14.53 0.50
C SER A 137 -6.15 14.79 -0.39
N VAL A 138 -6.35 13.93 -1.38
CA VAL A 138 -7.54 13.98 -2.25
C VAL A 138 -8.78 13.70 -1.41
N ASN A 139 -9.84 14.52 -1.60
CA ASN A 139 -11.02 14.61 -0.77
C ASN A 139 -11.66 13.24 -0.43
N HIS A 140 -11.99 13.03 0.83
CA HIS A 140 -12.67 11.84 1.36
C HIS A 140 -14.01 11.51 0.67
N ASN A 141 -14.79 12.50 0.21
CA ASN A 141 -16.04 12.27 -0.51
C ASN A 141 -15.80 11.68 -1.91
N HIS A 142 -14.58 11.84 -2.43
CA HIS A 142 -14.17 11.35 -3.74
C HIS A 142 -12.77 10.75 -3.62
N PRO A 143 -12.65 9.51 -3.12
CA PRO A 143 -11.36 8.86 -2.89
C PRO A 143 -10.59 8.68 -4.20
N PRO A 144 -9.27 8.46 -4.15
CA PRO A 144 -8.42 8.27 -5.33
C PRO A 144 -8.99 7.30 -6.36
N SER A 145 -9.54 6.18 -5.92
CA SER A 145 -10.19 5.20 -6.81
C SER A 145 -11.38 5.76 -7.59
N TYR A 146 -12.12 6.73 -7.03
CA TYR A 146 -13.22 7.40 -7.73
C TYR A 146 -12.71 8.19 -8.95
N HIS A 147 -11.62 8.95 -8.79
CA HIS A 147 -11.04 9.75 -9.87
C HIS A 147 -10.53 8.87 -11.01
N ILE A 148 -9.88 7.73 -10.67
CA ILE A 148 -9.44 6.75 -11.67
C ILE A 148 -10.65 6.12 -12.37
N LYS A 149 -11.67 5.69 -11.63
CA LYS A 149 -12.91 5.17 -12.23
C LYS A 149 -13.59 6.19 -13.15
N ALA A 150 -13.60 7.48 -12.75
CA ALA A 150 -14.25 8.53 -13.52
C ALA A 150 -13.57 8.75 -14.89
N ILE A 151 -12.24 8.77 -14.97
CA ILE A 151 -11.55 8.93 -16.25
C ILE A 151 -11.76 7.71 -17.16
N PHE A 152 -11.77 6.49 -16.62
CA PHE A 152 -12.06 5.28 -17.41
C PHE A 152 -13.48 5.28 -17.96
N ARG A 153 -14.48 5.76 -17.20
CA ARG A 153 -15.87 5.87 -17.69
C ARG A 153 -16.03 6.88 -18.83
N SER A 154 -15.28 7.97 -18.80
CA SER A 154 -15.35 9.04 -19.80
C SER A 154 -14.47 8.78 -21.02
N GLY A 155 -13.52 7.86 -20.92
CA GLY A 155 -12.52 7.61 -21.94
C GLY A 155 -13.01 6.70 -23.06
N GLN A 156 -12.21 6.66 -24.12
CA GLN A 156 -12.43 5.78 -25.28
C GLN A 156 -11.75 4.40 -25.11
N GLY A 157 -11.05 4.20 -24.01
CA GLY A 157 -10.43 2.95 -23.62
C GLY A 157 -11.42 1.97 -22.97
N PRO A 158 -10.93 1.05 -22.13
CA PRO A 158 -11.79 0.19 -21.31
C PRO A 158 -12.70 1.04 -20.44
N ARG A 159 -14.02 0.84 -20.52
CA ARG A 159 -15.00 1.64 -19.78
C ARG A 159 -15.00 1.43 -18.27
N HIS A 160 -14.33 0.40 -17.79
CA HIS A 160 -14.30 0.04 -16.39
C HIS A 160 -12.87 -0.12 -15.91
N TYR A 161 -12.52 0.65 -14.87
CA TYR A 161 -11.32 0.43 -14.09
C TYR A 161 -11.44 -0.87 -13.29
N THR A 162 -10.54 -1.81 -13.55
CA THR A 162 -10.41 -3.05 -12.79
C THR A 162 -9.16 -2.95 -11.92
N LYS A 163 -9.34 -2.83 -10.60
CA LYS A 163 -8.27 -2.53 -9.63
C LYS A 163 -6.99 -3.31 -9.89
N THR A 164 -7.05 -4.63 -9.87
CA THR A 164 -5.87 -5.50 -10.00
C THR A 164 -5.21 -5.43 -11.37
N ARG A 165 -6.01 -5.51 -12.45
CA ARG A 165 -5.52 -5.47 -13.84
C ARG A 165 -4.87 -4.13 -14.15
N ASP A 166 -5.57 -3.06 -13.83
CA ASP A 166 -5.17 -1.73 -14.27
C ASP A 166 -4.11 -1.12 -13.33
N ALA A 167 -4.11 -1.44 -12.02
CA ALA A 167 -2.99 -1.11 -11.14
C ALA A 167 -1.67 -1.73 -11.66
N LYS A 168 -1.70 -3.00 -12.07
CA LYS A 168 -0.54 -3.65 -12.69
C LYS A 168 -0.06 -2.89 -13.93
N ARG A 169 -0.97 -2.48 -14.82
CA ARG A 169 -0.63 -1.76 -16.06
C ARG A 169 -0.11 -0.35 -15.78
N ILE A 170 -0.67 0.34 -14.77
CA ILE A 170 -0.23 1.68 -14.35
C ILE A 170 1.18 1.62 -13.78
N LEU A 171 1.49 0.60 -12.96
CA LEU A 171 2.78 0.47 -12.30
C LEU A 171 3.88 -0.13 -13.20
N GLN A 172 3.52 -0.74 -14.30
CA GLN A 172 4.48 -1.39 -15.20
C GLN A 172 5.56 -0.43 -15.70
N GLY A 173 6.83 -0.73 -15.41
CA GLY A 173 7.96 0.10 -15.80
C GLY A 173 8.02 1.47 -15.08
N LYS A 174 7.34 1.62 -13.93
CA LYS A 174 7.36 2.86 -13.13
C LYS A 174 8.31 2.74 -11.94
N ASP A 175 9.06 3.80 -11.70
CA ASP A 175 9.87 3.92 -10.47
C ASP A 175 8.98 4.38 -9.32
N LEU A 176 8.93 3.59 -8.25
CA LEU A 176 8.14 3.91 -7.05
C LEU A 176 8.65 5.15 -6.30
N SER A 177 9.87 5.61 -6.55
CA SER A 177 10.36 6.88 -5.98
C SER A 177 9.49 8.07 -6.40
N VAL A 178 8.90 8.05 -7.59
CA VAL A 178 7.95 9.09 -8.05
C VAL A 178 6.71 9.13 -7.16
N ALA A 179 6.14 7.99 -6.86
CA ALA A 179 4.98 7.92 -5.96
C ALA A 179 5.38 8.24 -4.51
N ALA A 180 6.52 7.75 -4.03
CA ALA A 180 7.02 8.02 -2.69
C ALA A 180 7.31 9.52 -2.45
N ALA A 181 7.77 10.25 -3.46
CA ALA A 181 7.94 11.70 -3.38
C ALA A 181 6.62 12.45 -3.19
N ALA A 182 5.51 11.93 -3.73
CA ALA A 182 4.19 12.54 -3.67
C ALA A 182 3.31 12.00 -2.53
N CYS A 183 3.63 10.82 -1.98
CA CYS A 183 2.82 10.06 -1.02
C CYS A 183 3.64 9.77 0.25
N PRO A 184 3.52 10.59 1.31
CA PRO A 184 4.25 10.40 2.57
C PRO A 184 4.05 9.03 3.22
N GLU A 185 2.85 8.45 3.19
CA GLU A 185 2.58 7.13 3.77
C GLU A 185 3.26 6.02 2.98
N LEU A 186 3.27 6.10 1.64
CA LEU A 186 4.05 5.17 0.82
C LEU A 186 5.54 5.28 1.14
N ARG A 187 6.07 6.50 1.22
CA ARG A 187 7.47 6.73 1.58
C ARG A 187 7.81 6.14 2.94
N ALA A 188 6.95 6.35 3.94
CA ALA A 188 7.14 5.78 5.28
C ALA A 188 7.15 4.23 5.23
N PHE A 189 6.26 3.61 4.46
CA PHE A 189 6.23 2.17 4.26
C PHE A 189 7.52 1.64 3.60
N LEU A 190 7.98 2.29 2.54
CA LEU A 190 9.22 1.90 1.84
C LEU A 190 10.45 2.07 2.76
N ASN A 191 10.53 3.19 3.48
CA ASN A 191 11.62 3.48 4.41
C ASN A 191 11.68 2.47 5.57
N THR A 192 10.54 2.02 6.08
CA THR A 192 10.53 0.95 7.10
C THR A 192 11.22 -0.30 6.56
N ILE A 193 10.90 -0.76 5.35
CA ILE A 193 11.54 -1.96 4.77
C ILE A 193 13.03 -1.72 4.53
N LEU A 194 13.40 -0.56 3.97
CA LEU A 194 14.81 -0.21 3.74
C LEU A 194 15.59 -0.23 5.05
N THR A 195 15.11 0.47 6.09
CA THR A 195 15.78 0.55 7.40
C THR A 195 15.90 -0.83 8.06
N LEU A 196 14.87 -1.66 8.02
CA LEU A 196 14.91 -3.02 8.55
C LEU A 196 15.98 -3.90 7.88
N CYS A 197 16.33 -3.58 6.63
CA CYS A 197 17.34 -4.29 5.84
C CYS A 197 18.69 -3.54 5.75
N ASP A 198 18.96 -2.61 6.66
CA ASP A 198 20.17 -1.77 6.69
C ASP A 198 20.40 -1.01 5.37
N GLY A 199 19.33 -0.62 4.69
CA GLY A 199 19.37 0.22 3.50
C GLY A 199 19.12 1.68 3.86
N ASP A 200 19.51 2.59 2.93
CA ASP A 200 19.31 4.03 3.11
C ASP A 200 17.85 4.41 2.84
N PRO A 201 17.21 5.17 3.74
CA PRO A 201 15.89 5.76 3.49
C PRO A 201 15.90 6.73 2.28
N ILE A 202 14.73 6.89 1.65
CA ILE A 202 14.51 7.79 0.50
C ILE A 202 13.76 9.07 0.89
#